data_a2aeaadd69d46b63070da50e127082ad
#
_entry.id   a2aeaadd69d46b63070da50e127082ad
#
_cell.length_a   1.000
_cell.length_b   1.000
_cell.length_c   1.000
_cell.angle_alpha   90.00
_cell.angle_beta   90.00
_cell.angle_gamma   90.00
#
_symmetry.space_group_name_H-M   'P 1'
#
loop_
_entity.id
_entity.type
_entity.pdbx_description
1 polymer ?
#
loop_
_entity_poly.entity_id
_entity_poly.type
_entity_poly.pdbx_seq_one_letter_code
_entity_poly.pdbx_strand_id
1 'polypeptide(L)'
;NERIENDRRPNFYQRNVGRDPQYTGLYNTFKQLGKRYFSDLGYEDDLLPSKYGFEELRIKKYDVGDSFDKHIDVADHASARRWLAFLVYLNDDFRGGETQFHMQSKIIKPKTGSVLIFPPTWNFPHAGLPVIMGTKYILTTYFHFL
;
A
#
# COMPACT_ATOMS: atom_id res chain seq x y z
N ASN A 1 18.21 -6.03 0.06
CA ASN A 1 17.35 -4.99 0.71
C ASN A 1 17.84 -3.63 0.26
N GLU A 2 16.95 -2.87 -0.32
CA GLU A 2 17.21 -1.48 -0.70
C GLU A 2 16.70 -0.55 0.39
N ARG A 3 17.52 0.42 0.80
CA ARG A 3 17.11 1.50 1.68
C ARG A 3 16.66 2.69 0.83
N ILE A 4 15.43 3.09 1.02
CA ILE A 4 14.88 4.28 0.36
C ILE A 4 15.15 5.48 1.24
N GLU A 5 15.94 6.40 0.75
CA GLU A 5 16.33 7.63 1.43
C GLU A 5 15.92 8.86 0.63
N ASN A 6 15.49 9.89 1.34
CA ASN A 6 15.12 11.16 0.74
C ASN A 6 15.39 12.30 1.73
N ASP A 7 16.00 13.37 1.25
CA ASP A 7 16.37 14.54 2.07
C ASP A 7 15.19 15.22 2.78
N ARG A 8 14.00 15.02 2.27
CA ARG A 8 12.77 15.66 2.79
C ARG A 8 11.90 14.74 3.63
N ARG A 9 12.26 13.49 3.77
CA ARG A 9 11.46 12.51 4.53
C ARG A 9 12.34 11.42 5.12
N PRO A 10 11.93 10.88 6.25
CA PRO A 10 12.55 9.71 6.83
C PRO A 10 12.52 8.51 5.87
N ASN A 11 13.27 7.51 6.22
CA ASN A 11 13.65 6.43 5.36
C ASN A 11 12.94 5.13 5.74
N PHE A 12 12.94 4.17 4.84
CA PHE A 12 12.51 2.80 5.09
C PHE A 12 13.32 1.83 4.22
N TYR A 13 13.32 0.56 4.59
CA TYR A 13 13.90 -0.50 3.77
C TYR A 13 12.82 -1.14 2.91
N GLN A 14 13.18 -1.53 1.69
CA GLN A 14 12.27 -2.18 0.76
C GLN A 14 12.90 -3.42 0.15
N ARG A 15 12.08 -4.45 -0.08
CA ARG A 15 12.43 -5.66 -0.81
C ARG A 15 11.29 -6.06 -1.74
N ASN A 16 11.61 -6.32 -3.00
CA ASN A 16 10.68 -6.90 -3.96
C ASN A 16 10.59 -8.42 -3.74
N VAL A 17 9.38 -8.93 -3.62
CA VAL A 17 9.11 -10.34 -3.33
C VAL A 17 8.13 -10.98 -4.32
N GLY A 18 7.71 -10.26 -5.34
CA GLY A 18 6.67 -10.71 -6.27
C GLY A 18 7.03 -11.95 -7.09
N ARG A 19 8.30 -12.26 -7.23
CA ARG A 19 8.78 -13.46 -7.93
C ARG A 19 9.05 -14.65 -7.00
N ASP A 20 8.93 -14.46 -5.71
CA ASP A 20 9.11 -15.53 -4.74
C ASP A 20 7.85 -16.40 -4.69
N PRO A 21 7.96 -17.73 -4.96
CA PRO A 21 6.80 -18.63 -5.02
C PRO A 21 5.91 -18.61 -3.76
N GLN A 22 6.48 -18.35 -2.59
CA GLN A 22 5.72 -18.30 -1.35
C GLN A 22 4.69 -17.17 -1.29
N TYR A 23 4.84 -16.11 -2.12
CA TYR A 23 3.92 -14.97 -2.15
C TYR A 23 2.95 -14.99 -3.33
N THR A 24 3.09 -15.92 -4.28
CA THR A 24 2.26 -15.91 -5.50
C THR A 24 0.78 -16.13 -5.23
N GLY A 25 0.42 -16.87 -4.17
CA GLY A 25 -0.97 -17.07 -3.74
C GLY A 25 -1.68 -15.78 -3.33
N LEU A 26 -0.93 -14.76 -2.91
CA LEU A 26 -1.49 -13.46 -2.50
C LEU A 26 -2.15 -12.71 -3.66
N TYR A 27 -1.71 -12.89 -4.89
CA TYR A 27 -2.32 -12.24 -6.04
C TYR A 27 -3.80 -12.63 -6.20
N ASN A 28 -4.14 -13.90 -5.98
CA ASN A 28 -5.53 -14.36 -5.99
C ASN A 28 -6.34 -13.73 -4.86
N THR A 29 -5.76 -13.63 -3.68
CA THR A 29 -6.39 -12.96 -2.54
C THR A 29 -6.67 -11.48 -2.85
N PHE A 30 -5.72 -10.76 -3.41
CA PHE A 30 -5.91 -9.36 -3.81
C PHE A 30 -6.95 -9.18 -4.91
N LYS A 31 -7.03 -10.11 -5.87
CA LYS A 31 -8.11 -10.11 -6.87
C LYS A 31 -9.49 -10.20 -6.22
N GLN A 32 -9.66 -11.11 -5.28
CA GLN A 32 -10.93 -11.29 -4.58
C GLN A 32 -11.27 -10.08 -3.71
N LEU A 33 -10.28 -9.53 -2.99
CA LEU A 33 -10.46 -8.33 -2.18
C LEU A 33 -10.81 -7.12 -3.04
N GLY A 34 -10.17 -6.95 -4.19
CA GLY A 34 -10.50 -5.88 -5.14
C GLY A 34 -11.94 -5.99 -5.66
N LYS A 35 -12.39 -7.18 -6.04
CA LYS A 35 -13.78 -7.40 -6.43
C LYS A 35 -14.76 -7.05 -5.32
N ARG A 36 -14.48 -7.49 -4.09
CA ARG A 36 -15.30 -7.17 -2.94
C ARG A 36 -15.35 -5.67 -2.67
N TYR A 37 -14.21 -4.99 -2.74
CA TYR A 37 -14.12 -3.54 -2.56
C TYR A 37 -15.08 -2.79 -3.50
N PHE A 38 -15.06 -3.11 -4.79
CA PHE A 38 -15.94 -2.46 -5.75
C PHE A 38 -17.41 -2.88 -5.58
N SER A 39 -17.68 -4.14 -5.27
CA SER A 39 -19.04 -4.60 -4.94
C SER A 39 -19.62 -3.86 -3.72
N ASP A 40 -18.81 -3.68 -2.67
CA ASP A 40 -19.23 -2.95 -1.46
C ASP A 40 -19.49 -1.46 -1.74
N LEU A 41 -18.83 -0.89 -2.76
CA LEU A 41 -19.07 0.47 -3.25
C LEU A 41 -20.23 0.59 -4.22
N GLY A 42 -20.85 -0.54 -4.64
CA GLY A 42 -21.97 -0.55 -5.59
C GLY A 42 -21.55 -0.35 -7.05
N TYR A 43 -20.27 -0.58 -7.39
CA TYR A 43 -19.81 -0.50 -8.78
C TYR A 43 -20.21 -1.75 -9.56
N GLU A 44 -20.63 -1.53 -10.79
CA GLU A 44 -20.89 -2.59 -11.76
C GLU A 44 -19.59 -3.00 -12.47
N ASP A 45 -19.49 -4.28 -12.85
CA ASP A 45 -18.26 -4.83 -13.45
C ASP A 45 -17.86 -4.15 -14.77
N ASP A 46 -18.82 -3.61 -15.51
CA ASP A 46 -18.58 -2.93 -16.80
C ASP A 46 -17.89 -1.56 -16.65
N LEU A 47 -17.88 -0.99 -15.46
CA LEU A 47 -17.15 0.24 -15.14
C LEU A 47 -15.69 0.00 -14.75
N LEU A 48 -15.28 -1.26 -14.58
CA LEU A 48 -13.95 -1.62 -14.17
C LEU A 48 -13.09 -2.01 -15.38
N PRO A 49 -11.75 -1.86 -15.29
CA PRO A 49 -10.87 -2.31 -16.34
C PRO A 49 -11.07 -3.81 -16.64
N SER A 50 -11.30 -4.14 -17.92
CA SER A 50 -11.47 -5.54 -18.34
C SER A 50 -10.17 -6.35 -18.26
N LYS A 51 -9.03 -5.66 -18.31
CA LYS A 51 -7.69 -6.27 -18.22
C LYS A 51 -6.83 -5.46 -17.26
N TYR A 52 -6.23 -6.16 -16.31
CA TYR A 52 -5.27 -5.59 -15.38
C TYR A 52 -4.29 -6.65 -14.90
N GLY A 53 -3.13 -6.20 -14.51
CA GLY A 53 -2.10 -6.99 -13.83
C GLY A 53 -1.81 -6.44 -12.46
N PHE A 54 -0.72 -6.89 -11.89
CA PHE A 54 -0.23 -6.44 -10.59
C PHE A 54 1.14 -5.80 -10.72
N GLU A 55 1.37 -4.75 -9.97
CA GLU A 55 2.72 -4.32 -9.67
C GLU A 55 3.39 -5.36 -8.75
N GLU A 56 4.72 -5.47 -8.83
CA GLU A 56 5.46 -6.41 -8.00
C GLU A 56 5.21 -6.16 -6.51
N LEU A 57 4.98 -7.25 -5.76
CA LEU A 57 4.81 -7.18 -4.31
C LEU A 57 6.08 -6.65 -3.65
N ARG A 58 5.93 -5.69 -2.74
CA ARG A 58 7.02 -5.09 -1.98
C ARG A 58 6.76 -5.22 -0.50
N ILE A 59 7.73 -5.77 0.22
CA ILE A 59 7.76 -5.68 1.69
C ILE A 59 8.58 -4.44 2.06
N LYS A 60 8.02 -3.63 2.93
CA LYS A 60 8.68 -2.43 3.48
C LYS A 60 8.87 -2.60 4.98
N LYS A 61 10.06 -2.27 5.45
CA LYS A 61 10.44 -2.29 6.86
C LYS A 61 10.71 -0.87 7.33
N TYR A 62 10.10 -0.48 8.43
CA TYR A 62 10.29 0.81 9.08
C TYR A 62 10.84 0.58 10.47
N ASP A 63 12.02 1.11 10.75
CA ASP A 63 12.62 1.16 12.09
C ASP A 63 12.13 2.41 12.84
N VAL A 64 12.47 2.54 14.11
CA VAL A 64 12.13 3.72 14.91
C VAL A 64 12.61 5.00 14.23
N GLY A 65 11.70 5.95 14.08
CA GLY A 65 11.91 7.22 13.37
C GLY A 65 11.63 7.18 11.87
N ASP A 66 11.55 5.99 11.26
CA ASP A 66 11.20 5.87 9.85
C ASP A 66 9.72 6.22 9.62
N SER A 67 9.44 6.88 8.51
CA SER A 67 8.10 7.27 8.09
C SER A 67 8.03 7.43 6.57
N PHE A 68 6.87 7.70 6.08
CA PHE A 68 6.64 8.13 4.70
C PHE A 68 5.78 9.39 4.71
N ASP A 69 6.34 10.52 4.31
CA ASP A 69 5.63 11.80 4.30
C ASP A 69 4.42 11.77 3.37
N LYS A 70 3.53 12.72 3.58
CA LYS A 70 2.33 12.88 2.77
C LYS A 70 2.64 12.88 1.28
N HIS A 71 2.02 11.95 0.55
CA HIS A 71 2.20 11.75 -0.88
C HIS A 71 0.95 11.17 -1.52
N ILE A 72 0.94 11.14 -2.83
CA ILE A 72 0.04 10.34 -3.65
C ILE A 72 0.86 9.30 -4.41
N ASP A 73 0.27 8.14 -4.68
CA ASP A 73 1.01 7.03 -5.29
C ASP A 73 1.11 7.15 -6.82
N VAL A 74 0.15 7.85 -7.44
CA VAL A 74 0.17 8.18 -8.87
C VAL A 74 0.56 9.64 -9.02
N ALA A 75 1.85 9.90 -9.23
CA ALA A 75 2.41 11.23 -9.27
C ALA A 75 3.13 11.57 -10.58
N ASP A 76 3.35 10.57 -11.45
CA ASP A 76 4.10 10.74 -12.69
C ASP A 76 3.68 9.70 -13.75
N HIS A 77 4.30 9.78 -14.93
CA HIS A 77 4.01 8.86 -16.02
C HIS A 77 4.34 7.39 -15.66
N ALA A 78 5.40 7.15 -14.92
CA ALA A 78 5.80 5.79 -14.55
C ALA A 78 4.78 5.10 -13.65
N SER A 79 4.15 5.86 -12.75
CA SER A 79 3.11 5.38 -11.82
C SER A 79 1.68 5.45 -12.39
N ALA A 80 1.48 6.05 -13.57
CA ALA A 80 0.15 6.34 -14.14
C ALA A 80 -0.72 5.09 -14.39
N ARG A 81 -0.13 3.90 -14.49
CA ARG A 81 -0.86 2.63 -14.66
C ARG A 81 -1.53 2.10 -13.40
N ARG A 82 -1.20 2.64 -12.23
CA ARG A 82 -1.79 2.22 -10.95
C ARG A 82 -3.22 2.73 -10.84
N TRP A 83 -4.17 1.85 -10.53
CA TRP A 83 -5.55 2.27 -10.36
C TRP A 83 -6.22 1.78 -9.07
N LEU A 84 -5.62 0.83 -8.36
CA LEU A 84 -6.05 0.42 -7.03
C LEU A 84 -4.84 0.02 -6.19
N ALA A 85 -4.72 0.60 -5.00
CA ALA A 85 -3.64 0.33 -4.06
C ALA A 85 -4.06 -0.69 -3.00
N PHE A 86 -3.13 -1.54 -2.61
CA PHE A 86 -3.24 -2.48 -1.50
C PHE A 86 -2.07 -2.28 -0.53
N LEU A 87 -2.39 -2.13 0.73
CA LEU A 87 -1.41 -2.07 1.81
C LEU A 87 -1.84 -3.04 2.90
N VAL A 88 -0.97 -3.99 3.25
CA VAL A 88 -1.21 -4.99 4.29
C VAL A 88 -0.28 -4.72 5.47
N TYR A 89 -0.82 -4.65 6.68
CA TYR A 89 -0.01 -4.67 7.89
C TYR A 89 0.40 -6.12 8.19
N LEU A 90 1.70 -6.38 8.20
CA LEU A 90 2.24 -7.72 8.45
C LEU A 90 2.45 -7.98 9.95
N ASN A 91 2.53 -6.94 10.76
CA ASN A 91 2.63 -6.99 12.21
C ASN A 91 1.95 -5.78 12.85
N ASP A 92 1.76 -5.82 14.15
CA ASP A 92 1.21 -4.71 14.96
C ASP A 92 1.88 -4.59 16.33
N ASP A 93 2.98 -5.31 16.56
CA ASP A 93 3.79 -5.29 17.80
C ASP A 93 4.77 -4.11 17.81
N PHE A 94 4.31 -2.94 17.39
CA PHE A 94 5.05 -1.67 17.38
C PHE A 94 4.11 -0.52 17.78
N ARG A 95 4.67 0.66 18.02
CA ARG A 95 3.92 1.89 18.32
C ARG A 95 4.22 2.97 17.29
N GLY A 96 3.24 3.83 17.03
CA GLY A 96 3.27 4.75 15.90
C GLY A 96 3.01 4.01 14.58
N GLY A 97 3.50 4.52 13.47
CA GLY A 97 3.43 3.86 12.17
C GLY A 97 2.02 3.75 11.58
N GLU A 98 1.05 4.52 12.07
CA GLU A 98 -0.30 4.58 11.52
C GLU A 98 -0.27 5.08 10.08
N THR A 99 -1.29 4.75 9.30
CA THR A 99 -1.53 5.34 7.98
C THR A 99 -2.57 6.45 8.12
N GLN A 100 -2.17 7.65 7.74
CA GLN A 100 -3.05 8.84 7.77
C GLN A 100 -3.52 9.19 6.37
N PHE A 101 -4.84 9.26 6.20
CA PHE A 101 -5.50 9.76 4.98
C PHE A 101 -5.98 11.18 5.23
N HIS A 102 -5.33 12.16 4.57
CA HIS A 102 -5.53 13.59 4.87
C HIS A 102 -6.88 14.11 4.43
N MET A 103 -7.29 13.83 3.18
CA MET A 103 -8.58 14.32 2.66
C MET A 103 -9.79 13.64 3.30
N GLN A 104 -9.64 12.40 3.75
CA GLN A 104 -10.69 11.63 4.42
C GLN A 104 -10.71 11.88 5.93
N SER A 105 -9.73 12.61 6.46
CA SER A 105 -9.57 12.89 7.90
C SER A 105 -9.56 11.61 8.74
N LYS A 106 -8.82 10.58 8.29
CA LYS A 106 -8.74 9.29 8.96
C LYS A 106 -7.31 8.89 9.27
N ILE A 107 -7.14 8.30 10.45
CA ILE A 107 -5.92 7.63 10.88
C ILE A 107 -6.26 6.16 11.13
N ILE A 108 -5.58 5.27 10.39
CA ILE A 108 -5.76 3.83 10.50
C ILE A 108 -4.68 3.26 11.40
N LYS A 109 -5.10 2.66 12.51
CA LYS A 109 -4.20 1.95 13.42
C LYS A 109 -3.75 0.63 12.80
N PRO A 110 -2.46 0.30 12.90
CA PRO A 110 -1.96 -0.99 12.47
C PRO A 110 -2.67 -2.15 13.18
N LYS A 111 -3.06 -3.15 12.40
CA LYS A 111 -3.58 -4.43 12.89
C LYS A 111 -3.08 -5.52 11.95
N THR A 112 -2.41 -6.52 12.49
CA THR A 112 -1.87 -7.64 11.70
C THR A 112 -2.94 -8.28 10.82
N GLY A 113 -2.64 -8.40 9.53
CA GLY A 113 -3.54 -9.00 8.53
C GLY A 113 -4.60 -8.04 7.99
N SER A 114 -4.75 -6.82 8.50
CA SER A 114 -5.65 -5.85 7.89
C SER A 114 -5.11 -5.33 6.57
N VAL A 115 -6.01 -5.14 5.62
CA VAL A 115 -5.70 -4.67 4.26
C VAL A 115 -6.40 -3.34 4.02
N LEU A 116 -5.62 -2.31 3.70
CA LEU A 116 -6.14 -1.04 3.22
C LEU A 116 -6.23 -1.10 1.70
N ILE A 117 -7.39 -0.74 1.16
CA ILE A 117 -7.64 -0.68 -0.28
C ILE A 117 -8.15 0.72 -0.61
N PHE A 118 -7.51 1.39 -1.55
CA PHE A 118 -7.88 2.76 -1.91
C PHE A 118 -7.39 3.11 -3.32
N PRO A 119 -8.05 4.07 -4.00
CA PRO A 119 -7.52 4.63 -5.24
C PRO A 119 -6.20 5.35 -4.96
N PRO A 120 -5.13 5.11 -5.76
CA PRO A 120 -3.80 5.68 -5.47
C PRO A 120 -3.63 7.11 -6.02
N THR A 121 -4.72 7.78 -6.37
CA THR A 121 -4.75 9.05 -7.08
C THR A 121 -4.75 10.26 -6.14
N TRP A 122 -4.79 11.46 -6.70
CA TRP A 122 -4.68 12.76 -6.01
C TRP A 122 -5.68 12.98 -4.87
N ASN A 123 -6.84 12.32 -4.93
CA ASN A 123 -7.89 12.43 -3.91
C ASN A 123 -7.67 11.53 -2.68
N PHE A 124 -6.58 10.75 -2.65
CA PHE A 124 -6.16 9.93 -1.51
C PHE A 124 -4.72 10.21 -1.08
N PRO A 125 -4.38 11.48 -0.77
CA PRO A 125 -3.08 11.78 -0.20
C PRO A 125 -2.98 11.14 1.19
N HIS A 126 -1.88 10.45 1.44
CA HIS A 126 -1.68 9.73 2.68
C HIS A 126 -0.22 9.77 3.14
N ALA A 127 -0.02 9.42 4.41
CA ALA A 127 1.29 9.33 5.03
C ALA A 127 1.38 8.08 5.90
N GLY A 128 2.58 7.52 6.00
CA GLY A 128 2.97 6.58 7.04
C GLY A 128 3.60 7.37 8.19
N LEU A 129 2.90 7.46 9.32
CA LEU A 129 3.39 8.21 10.48
C LEU A 129 4.64 7.55 11.06
N PRO A 130 5.50 8.31 11.77
CA PRO A 130 6.73 7.77 12.33
C PRO A 130 6.50 6.58 13.26
N VAL A 131 7.35 5.57 13.16
CA VAL A 131 7.43 4.49 14.13
C VAL A 131 8.11 5.02 15.40
N ILE A 132 7.44 4.84 16.55
CA ILE A 132 7.91 5.35 17.84
C ILE A 132 8.67 4.27 18.61
N MET A 133 8.21 3.02 18.50
CA MET A 133 8.81 1.87 19.18
C MET A 133 8.59 0.61 18.34
N GLY A 134 9.58 -0.26 18.32
CA GLY A 134 9.53 -1.52 17.58
C GLY A 134 9.83 -1.36 16.10
N THR A 135 9.41 -2.33 15.30
CA THR A 135 9.64 -2.37 13.85
C THR A 135 8.33 -2.66 13.14
N LYS A 136 8.01 -1.86 12.13
CA LYS A 136 6.81 -2.02 11.31
C LYS A 136 7.15 -2.71 10.01
N TYR A 137 6.35 -3.71 9.64
CA TYR A 137 6.39 -4.35 8.33
C TYR A 137 5.05 -4.21 7.63
N ILE A 138 5.09 -3.78 6.37
CA ILE A 138 3.93 -3.75 5.48
C ILE A 138 4.26 -4.42 4.15
N LEU A 139 3.23 -4.90 3.48
CA LEU A 139 3.31 -5.40 2.12
C LEU A 139 2.43 -4.52 1.24
N THR A 140 2.93 -4.10 0.08
CA THR A 140 2.22 -3.23 -0.85
C THR A 140 2.22 -3.79 -2.26
N THR A 141 1.13 -3.55 -2.96
CA THR A 141 1.01 -3.77 -4.42
C THR A 141 -0.08 -2.87 -4.98
N TYR A 142 -0.21 -2.87 -6.30
CA TYR A 142 -1.23 -2.13 -7.03
C TYR A 142 -1.83 -3.00 -8.13
N PHE A 143 -3.11 -2.80 -8.44
CA PHE A 143 -3.61 -3.16 -9.75
C PHE A 143 -3.08 -2.19 -10.79
N HIS A 144 -2.58 -2.73 -11.89
CA HIS A 144 -2.06 -2.00 -13.04
C HIS A 144 -2.95 -2.16 -14.25
N PHE A 145 -3.16 -1.10 -15.01
CA PHE A 145 -3.60 -1.25 -16.41
C PHE A 145 -2.54 -2.01 -17.21
N LEU A 146 -2.99 -2.86 -18.09
CA LEU A 146 -2.15 -3.59 -19.04
C LEU A 146 -2.10 -2.89 -20.40
#